data_4fac27dd6ee1c03a62ab5a95f0e486df
#
_entry.id   4fac27dd6ee1c03a62ab5a95f0e486df
#
_cell.length_a   1.000
_cell.length_b   1.000
_cell.length_c   1.000
_cell.angle_alpha   90.00
_cell.angle_beta   90.00
_cell.angle_gamma   90.00
#
_symmetry.space_group_name_H-M   'P 1'
#
loop_
_entity.id
_entity.type
_entity.pdbx_description
1 polymer ?
#
loop_
_entity_poly.entity_id
_entity_poly.type
_entity_poly.pdbx_seq_one_letter_code
_entity_poly.pdbx_strand_id
1 'polypeptide(L)'
;MRKVLVIILACTLSVSVFAKTYYVSPLGSATASGTIQTPLTFTAAIAKLAAGDSVIVRGGFYSFSSMQTVSKSGNATDVIAIVPFEGEQPVFDFRTQPYNSSNQGVKLSGSYVHFKGITIQGAGDNGMQVTGSFNLIENCTFRWNSDSGLQMKTGSNNTVRNCDSYENFDYMTGGTTSPDYGGNADGFADKQYTNAGTNTYIACRAWLNSDDAWDLFEKIGNTTLDSCWCFDNGPANYDMTDHIRFKTDSASWFSKFKNAAGRYVIKNYGNGNGFKLGGNYTASNTLLRHCVAVGNIVKGFDQNNNNGTMTLYNCTGYMNKPDYGFSNTSNGTLIIKNSASLGTLATNRFSAKTVTQSNNSWNSGFACATSDFLSVDKQQLLLPRQANGNLPVITFLHQQSSSQMIDKGVDVGLKFAGTAPDLGAFEYNPLSSVDNVDSKNSKPFVRVLNNRNLAFDINDGIVTIYNNTGTVLQTKQLAGLNENISTKGWIPGLYIIRLSTNSGNDVMQKIILR
;
A
#
# COMPACT_ATOMS: atom_id res chain seq x y z
N MET A 1 -1.80 77.26 20.10
CA MET A 1 -2.05 76.33 18.99
C MET A 1 -2.22 74.92 19.60
N ARG A 2 -3.44 74.37 19.66
CA ARG A 2 -3.74 72.99 20.12
C ARG A 2 -3.59 72.07 18.92
N LYS A 3 -2.68 71.11 19.02
CA LYS A 3 -2.56 70.02 18.02
C LYS A 3 -3.65 69.00 18.26
N VAL A 4 -4.55 68.83 17.31
CA VAL A 4 -5.55 67.76 17.31
C VAL A 4 -4.87 66.51 16.75
N LEU A 5 -4.75 65.49 17.58
CA LEU A 5 -4.28 64.15 17.18
C LEU A 5 -5.48 63.34 16.65
N VAL A 6 -5.55 63.12 15.35
CA VAL A 6 -6.55 62.25 14.70
C VAL A 6 -6.02 60.82 14.76
N ILE A 7 -6.61 59.98 15.61
CA ILE A 7 -6.36 58.53 15.66
C ILE A 7 -7.28 57.87 14.61
N ILE A 8 -6.71 57.41 13.52
CA ILE A 8 -7.42 56.56 12.53
C ILE A 8 -7.44 55.15 13.09
N LEU A 9 -8.59 54.70 13.60
CA LEU A 9 -8.83 53.33 13.99
C LEU A 9 -9.06 52.48 12.72
N ALA A 10 -8.04 51.76 12.25
CA ALA A 10 -8.19 50.81 11.19
C ALA A 10 -8.96 49.58 11.71
N CYS A 11 -10.25 49.53 11.43
CA CYS A 11 -11.07 48.33 11.64
C CYS A 11 -10.70 47.28 10.59
N THR A 12 -9.89 46.30 10.93
CA THR A 12 -9.68 45.11 10.11
C THR A 12 -10.95 44.26 10.18
N LEU A 13 -11.77 44.36 9.12
CA LEU A 13 -12.86 43.42 8.88
C LEU A 13 -12.27 42.04 8.60
N SER A 14 -12.25 41.16 9.58
CA SER A 14 -12.00 39.74 9.39
C SER A 14 -13.16 39.16 8.61
N VAL A 15 -12.99 38.99 7.30
CA VAL A 15 -13.94 38.22 6.50
C VAL A 15 -13.77 36.74 6.88
N SER A 16 -14.70 36.20 7.63
CA SER A 16 -14.78 34.77 7.90
C SER A 16 -15.08 34.06 6.56
N VAL A 17 -14.06 33.48 5.96
CA VAL A 17 -14.25 32.60 4.80
C VAL A 17 -14.73 31.25 5.35
N PHE A 18 -16.01 30.94 5.14
CA PHE A 18 -16.54 29.61 5.47
C PHE A 18 -15.96 28.58 4.52
N ALA A 19 -15.53 27.43 5.08
CA ALA A 19 -15.10 26.28 4.33
C ALA A 19 -16.17 25.80 3.35
N LYS A 20 -15.83 25.56 2.11
CA LYS A 20 -16.73 25.10 1.05
C LYS A 20 -16.57 23.62 0.79
N THR A 21 -17.68 22.96 0.44
CA THR A 21 -17.69 21.58 0.00
C THR A 21 -18.06 21.53 -1.49
N TYR A 22 -17.21 20.92 -2.29
CA TYR A 22 -17.43 20.67 -3.70
C TYR A 22 -17.64 19.18 -3.94
N TYR A 23 -18.72 18.83 -4.64
CA TYR A 23 -18.95 17.46 -5.10
C TYR A 23 -18.40 17.30 -6.52
N VAL A 24 -17.72 16.18 -6.77
CA VAL A 24 -17.20 15.82 -8.08
C VAL A 24 -17.70 14.44 -8.50
N SER A 25 -17.91 14.25 -9.79
CA SER A 25 -18.42 12.99 -10.36
C SER A 25 -17.73 12.69 -11.69
N PRO A 26 -17.62 11.41 -12.11
CA PRO A 26 -17.14 11.08 -13.45
C PRO A 26 -17.92 11.78 -14.59
N LEU A 27 -19.20 12.08 -14.34
CA LEU A 27 -20.08 12.80 -15.27
C LEU A 27 -20.24 14.30 -14.91
N GLY A 28 -19.40 14.83 -14.03
CA GLY A 28 -19.43 16.24 -13.64
C GLY A 28 -19.09 17.19 -14.77
N SER A 29 -19.52 18.45 -14.65
CA SER A 29 -19.20 19.50 -15.60
C SER A 29 -18.22 20.51 -15.01
N ALA A 30 -17.30 21.03 -15.82
CA ALA A 30 -16.34 22.05 -15.38
C ALA A 30 -17.03 23.39 -14.98
N THR A 31 -18.21 23.65 -15.49
CA THR A 31 -18.99 24.87 -15.25
C THR A 31 -20.12 24.69 -14.23
N ALA A 32 -20.26 23.47 -13.67
CA ALA A 32 -21.28 23.19 -12.65
C ALA A 32 -21.04 23.96 -11.35
N SER A 33 -22.05 24.01 -10.49
CA SER A 33 -21.96 24.71 -9.20
C SER A 33 -21.16 23.95 -8.14
N GLY A 34 -20.95 22.64 -8.32
CA GLY A 34 -20.23 21.79 -7.37
C GLY A 34 -21.10 21.28 -6.21
N THR A 35 -22.43 21.33 -6.35
CA THR A 35 -23.34 20.68 -5.40
C THR A 35 -23.45 19.19 -5.71
N ILE A 36 -24.08 18.42 -4.81
CA ILE A 36 -24.31 17.00 -5.03
C ILE A 36 -25.18 16.72 -6.26
N GLN A 37 -26.13 17.63 -6.58
CA GLN A 37 -27.02 17.53 -7.74
C GLN A 37 -26.35 17.99 -9.04
N THR A 38 -25.39 18.91 -8.95
CA THR A 38 -24.68 19.49 -10.10
C THR A 38 -23.16 19.43 -9.83
N PRO A 39 -22.56 18.21 -9.86
CA PRO A 39 -21.16 18.01 -9.49
C PRO A 39 -20.21 18.60 -10.54
N LEU A 40 -19.06 19.06 -10.06
CA LEU A 40 -17.92 19.49 -10.89
C LEU A 40 -17.17 18.28 -11.49
N THR A 41 -16.34 18.56 -12.49
CA THR A 41 -15.18 17.69 -12.78
C THR A 41 -14.16 17.80 -11.65
N PHE A 42 -13.34 16.76 -11.43
CA PHE A 42 -12.28 16.81 -10.41
C PHE A 42 -11.31 17.97 -10.66
N THR A 43 -10.86 18.14 -11.90
CA THR A 43 -9.94 19.23 -12.30
C THR A 43 -10.50 20.62 -11.98
N ALA A 44 -11.79 20.85 -12.23
CA ALA A 44 -12.42 22.14 -11.94
C ALA A 44 -12.56 22.39 -10.42
N ALA A 45 -12.82 21.35 -9.64
CA ALA A 45 -12.94 21.46 -8.19
C ALA A 45 -11.62 21.79 -7.52
N ILE A 46 -10.52 21.06 -7.85
CA ILE A 46 -9.21 21.30 -7.23
C ILE A 46 -8.64 22.69 -7.56
N ALA A 47 -9.02 23.28 -8.69
CA ALA A 47 -8.62 24.66 -9.04
C ALA A 47 -9.26 25.72 -8.12
N LYS A 48 -10.43 25.41 -7.55
CA LYS A 48 -11.21 26.36 -6.72
C LYS A 48 -10.87 26.31 -5.23
N LEU A 49 -10.12 25.32 -4.79
CA LEU A 49 -9.85 25.05 -3.37
C LEU A 49 -9.16 26.24 -2.68
N ALA A 50 -9.56 26.46 -1.44
CA ALA A 50 -8.91 27.28 -0.44
C ALA A 50 -8.71 26.46 0.85
N ALA A 51 -7.96 26.99 1.80
CA ALA A 51 -7.76 26.34 3.10
C ALA A 51 -9.09 26.03 3.79
N GLY A 52 -9.24 24.82 4.30
CA GLY A 52 -10.45 24.31 4.95
C GLY A 52 -11.50 23.72 4.00
N ASP A 53 -11.37 23.90 2.68
CA ASP A 53 -12.33 23.38 1.71
C ASP A 53 -12.26 21.85 1.59
N SER A 54 -13.37 21.28 1.11
CA SER A 54 -13.46 19.83 0.87
C SER A 54 -13.90 19.53 -0.56
N VAL A 55 -13.34 18.45 -1.14
CA VAL A 55 -13.82 17.80 -2.35
C VAL A 55 -14.36 16.42 -2.00
N ILE A 56 -15.65 16.22 -2.19
CA ILE A 56 -16.31 14.92 -2.03
C ILE A 56 -16.36 14.22 -3.39
N VAL A 57 -15.59 13.14 -3.50
CA VAL A 57 -15.40 12.43 -4.78
C VAL A 57 -16.41 11.28 -4.86
N ARG A 58 -17.36 11.36 -5.82
CA ARG A 58 -18.32 10.30 -6.07
C ARG A 58 -17.64 9.06 -6.64
N GLY A 59 -18.19 7.90 -6.38
CA GLY A 59 -17.66 6.63 -6.90
C GLY A 59 -17.70 6.54 -8.43
N GLY A 60 -16.91 5.62 -8.98
CA GLY A 60 -16.81 5.34 -10.41
C GLY A 60 -15.44 5.68 -11.01
N PHE A 61 -15.35 5.54 -12.33
CA PHE A 61 -14.09 5.72 -13.07
C PHE A 61 -13.96 7.14 -13.61
N TYR A 62 -12.92 7.84 -13.18
CA TYR A 62 -12.51 9.14 -13.69
C TYR A 62 -11.38 8.91 -14.71
N SER A 63 -11.65 9.07 -15.98
CA SER A 63 -10.64 8.91 -17.04
C SER A 63 -9.88 10.20 -17.26
N PHE A 64 -8.56 10.16 -17.04
CA PHE A 64 -7.67 11.30 -17.23
C PHE A 64 -6.58 10.99 -18.27
N SER A 65 -6.44 11.87 -19.25
CA SER A 65 -5.34 11.83 -20.23
C SER A 65 -4.14 12.71 -19.82
N SER A 66 -4.25 13.44 -18.72
CA SER A 66 -3.22 14.34 -18.22
C SER A 66 -3.15 14.33 -16.70
N MET A 67 -1.99 14.69 -16.17
CA MET A 67 -1.72 14.79 -14.73
C MET A 67 -2.72 15.71 -14.03
N GLN A 68 -3.22 15.28 -12.87
CA GLN A 68 -4.08 16.08 -12.01
C GLN A 68 -3.25 16.72 -10.90
N THR A 69 -3.12 18.04 -10.91
CA THR A 69 -2.27 18.77 -9.95
C THR A 69 -3.09 19.39 -8.83
N VAL A 70 -2.94 18.87 -7.62
CA VAL A 70 -3.47 19.46 -6.39
C VAL A 70 -2.41 20.41 -5.83
N SER A 71 -2.53 21.70 -6.17
CA SER A 71 -1.54 22.74 -5.83
C SER A 71 -1.95 23.65 -4.68
N LYS A 72 -3.22 23.64 -4.30
CA LYS A 72 -3.73 24.45 -3.19
C LYS A 72 -3.31 23.85 -1.86
N SER A 73 -2.98 24.70 -0.92
CA SER A 73 -2.59 24.31 0.44
C SER A 73 -3.64 24.71 1.45
N GLY A 74 -3.84 23.83 2.42
CA GLY A 74 -4.43 24.18 3.70
C GLY A 74 -3.41 24.78 4.65
N ASN A 75 -3.72 24.70 5.92
CA ASN A 75 -2.82 25.02 7.04
C ASN A 75 -3.13 24.05 8.21
N ALA A 76 -2.46 24.18 9.32
CA ALA A 76 -2.59 23.23 10.45
C ALA A 76 -4.01 23.19 11.07
N THR A 77 -4.79 24.28 10.96
CA THR A 77 -6.16 24.38 11.47
C THR A 77 -7.21 24.14 10.38
N ASP A 78 -6.89 24.46 9.13
CA ASP A 78 -7.82 24.49 8.00
C ASP A 78 -7.28 23.58 6.87
N VAL A 79 -7.29 22.27 7.11
CA VAL A 79 -6.81 21.25 6.18
C VAL A 79 -7.77 21.15 4.98
N ILE A 80 -7.22 21.04 3.77
CA ILE A 80 -8.01 20.71 2.59
C ILE A 80 -8.30 19.19 2.60
N ALA A 81 -9.57 18.80 2.43
CA ALA A 81 -9.96 17.40 2.36
C ALA A 81 -10.35 16.99 0.94
N ILE A 82 -9.79 15.89 0.43
CA ILE A 82 -10.17 15.24 -0.84
C ILE A 82 -10.50 13.79 -0.48
N VAL A 83 -11.79 13.50 -0.35
CA VAL A 83 -12.26 12.24 0.23
C VAL A 83 -13.42 11.65 -0.57
N PRO A 84 -13.62 10.32 -0.57
CA PRO A 84 -14.75 9.71 -1.26
C PRO A 84 -16.07 10.09 -0.60
N PHE A 85 -17.15 10.06 -1.38
CA PHE A 85 -18.48 10.00 -0.82
C PHE A 85 -18.63 8.71 -0.02
N GLU A 86 -19.30 8.78 1.12
CA GLU A 86 -19.41 7.64 2.05
C GLU A 86 -19.91 6.37 1.36
N GLY A 87 -19.18 5.27 1.54
CA GLY A 87 -19.46 3.96 0.94
C GLY A 87 -19.11 3.85 -0.55
N GLU A 88 -18.65 4.91 -1.20
CA GLU A 88 -18.29 4.89 -2.62
C GLU A 88 -16.78 4.72 -2.84
N GLN A 89 -16.40 4.18 -4.01
CA GLN A 89 -15.02 3.89 -4.38
C GLN A 89 -14.65 4.59 -5.69
N PRO A 90 -14.05 5.77 -5.66
CA PRO A 90 -13.55 6.45 -6.85
C PRO A 90 -12.25 5.82 -7.36
N VAL A 91 -12.15 5.71 -8.68
CA VAL A 91 -10.96 5.22 -9.39
C VAL A 91 -10.49 6.30 -10.36
N PHE A 92 -9.31 6.84 -10.12
CA PHE A 92 -8.63 7.75 -11.03
C PHE A 92 -7.79 6.93 -12.01
N ASP A 93 -8.23 6.87 -13.24
CA ASP A 93 -7.69 6.01 -14.29
C ASP A 93 -6.94 6.85 -15.33
N PHE A 94 -5.63 6.66 -15.37
CA PHE A 94 -4.69 7.38 -16.23
C PHE A 94 -4.18 6.54 -17.40
N ARG A 95 -4.80 5.38 -17.70
CA ARG A 95 -4.32 4.48 -18.75
C ARG A 95 -4.16 5.12 -20.14
N THR A 96 -4.83 6.23 -20.39
CA THR A 96 -4.73 6.98 -21.66
C THR A 96 -3.56 7.97 -21.71
N GLN A 97 -2.84 8.16 -20.59
CA GLN A 97 -1.59 8.92 -20.62
C GLN A 97 -0.51 8.11 -21.37
N PRO A 98 0.29 8.73 -22.24
CA PRO A 98 1.46 8.07 -22.81
C PRO A 98 2.51 7.79 -21.73
N TYR A 99 3.30 6.73 -21.93
CA TYR A 99 4.48 6.47 -21.10
C TYR A 99 5.47 7.64 -21.22
N ASN A 100 5.72 8.34 -20.12
CA ASN A 100 6.65 9.47 -20.08
C ASN A 100 6.88 9.89 -18.63
N SER A 101 8.13 10.19 -18.25
CA SER A 101 8.54 10.61 -16.91
C SER A 101 7.92 11.93 -16.39
N SER A 102 7.14 12.63 -17.20
CA SER A 102 6.35 13.80 -16.80
C SER A 102 4.87 13.50 -16.60
N ASN A 103 4.43 12.28 -16.85
CA ASN A 103 3.04 11.87 -16.84
C ASN A 103 2.66 11.15 -15.55
N GLN A 104 2.92 11.80 -14.39
CA GLN A 104 2.37 11.35 -13.12
C GLN A 104 0.84 11.37 -13.18
N GLY A 105 0.20 10.47 -12.44
CA GLY A 105 -1.26 10.47 -12.32
C GLY A 105 -1.72 11.70 -11.52
N VAL A 106 -1.41 11.74 -10.24
CA VAL A 106 -1.70 12.87 -9.36
C VAL A 106 -0.40 13.51 -8.88
N LYS A 107 -0.27 14.83 -9.03
CA LYS A 107 0.78 15.62 -8.40
C LYS A 107 0.21 16.36 -7.21
N LEU A 108 0.61 15.99 -6.00
CA LEU A 108 0.24 16.66 -4.76
C LEU A 108 1.36 17.64 -4.37
N SER A 109 1.25 18.88 -4.84
CA SER A 109 2.20 19.96 -4.53
C SER A 109 1.70 20.89 -3.43
N GLY A 110 0.42 20.85 -3.10
CA GLY A 110 -0.15 21.52 -1.92
C GLY A 110 0.29 20.87 -0.62
N SER A 111 0.27 21.62 0.45
CA SER A 111 0.55 21.17 1.81
C SER A 111 -0.71 21.18 2.66
N TYR A 112 -0.73 20.40 3.75
CA TYR A 112 -1.89 20.26 4.62
C TYR A 112 -3.15 19.80 3.85
N VAL A 113 -2.99 18.75 3.07
CA VAL A 113 -4.06 18.09 2.33
C VAL A 113 -4.30 16.69 2.91
N HIS A 114 -5.54 16.36 3.24
CA HIS A 114 -5.98 15.01 3.52
C HIS A 114 -6.55 14.40 2.23
N PHE A 115 -5.79 13.50 1.62
CA PHE A 115 -6.17 12.77 0.41
C PHE A 115 -6.51 11.32 0.78
N LYS A 116 -7.78 10.92 0.60
CA LYS A 116 -8.27 9.67 1.18
C LYS A 116 -9.07 8.84 0.19
N GLY A 117 -8.93 7.49 0.28
CA GLY A 117 -9.88 6.51 -0.22
C GLY A 117 -10.00 6.41 -1.75
N ILE A 118 -8.99 6.83 -2.48
CA ILE A 118 -8.99 6.88 -3.95
C ILE A 118 -8.01 5.85 -4.51
N THR A 119 -8.45 5.09 -5.51
CA THR A 119 -7.55 4.25 -6.32
C THR A 119 -6.95 5.09 -7.44
N ILE A 120 -5.64 5.08 -7.59
CA ILE A 120 -4.88 5.72 -8.67
C ILE A 120 -4.20 4.62 -9.49
N GLN A 121 -4.52 4.55 -10.78
CA GLN A 121 -4.03 3.48 -11.63
C GLN A 121 -3.66 3.93 -13.04
N GLY A 122 -2.70 3.23 -13.65
CA GLY A 122 -2.37 3.35 -15.06
C GLY A 122 -1.70 4.65 -15.47
N ALA A 123 -1.05 5.36 -14.55
CA ALA A 123 -0.28 6.55 -14.88
C ALA A 123 0.89 6.24 -15.82
N GLY A 124 1.25 7.20 -16.67
CA GLY A 124 2.37 7.08 -17.60
C GLY A 124 3.74 7.18 -16.93
N ASP A 125 3.77 7.47 -15.63
CA ASP A 125 4.91 7.56 -14.72
C ASP A 125 4.41 7.16 -13.32
N ASN A 126 4.82 7.83 -12.25
CA ASN A 126 4.33 7.57 -10.89
C ASN A 126 2.81 7.73 -10.76
N GLY A 127 2.16 6.84 -10.01
CA GLY A 127 0.75 6.99 -9.69
C GLY A 127 0.46 8.31 -8.97
N MET A 128 1.19 8.58 -7.90
CA MET A 128 1.16 9.87 -7.19
C MET A 128 2.58 10.38 -6.94
N GLN A 129 2.83 11.65 -7.25
CA GLN A 129 4.05 12.35 -6.86
C GLN A 129 3.73 13.43 -5.82
N VAL A 130 4.43 13.39 -4.67
CA VAL A 130 4.23 14.33 -3.57
C VAL A 130 5.42 15.28 -3.47
N THR A 131 5.16 16.58 -3.59
CA THR A 131 6.16 17.65 -3.38
C THR A 131 5.76 18.62 -2.27
N GLY A 132 4.50 18.57 -1.82
CA GLY A 132 4.00 19.30 -0.64
C GLY A 132 4.34 18.60 0.67
N SER A 133 4.13 19.28 1.78
CA SER A 133 4.46 18.81 3.13
C SER A 133 3.23 18.78 4.04
N PHE A 134 3.31 18.04 5.15
CA PHE A 134 2.24 17.93 6.14
C PHE A 134 0.93 17.36 5.57
N ASN A 135 1.02 16.51 4.56
CA ASN A 135 -0.14 15.84 3.97
C ASN A 135 -0.42 14.52 4.67
N LEU A 136 -1.70 14.14 4.71
CA LEU A 136 -2.16 12.81 5.07
C LEU A 136 -2.70 12.12 3.81
N ILE A 137 -2.07 11.04 3.37
CA ILE A 137 -2.54 10.16 2.31
C ILE A 137 -3.03 8.88 2.97
N GLU A 138 -4.34 8.63 2.90
CA GLU A 138 -4.98 7.60 3.70
C GLU A 138 -5.90 6.69 2.88
N ASN A 139 -5.87 5.38 3.15
CA ASN A 139 -6.75 4.39 2.53
C ASN A 139 -6.74 4.42 0.99
N CYS A 140 -5.62 4.80 0.38
CA CYS A 140 -5.46 4.88 -1.08
C CYS A 140 -4.84 3.60 -1.63
N THR A 141 -5.12 3.34 -2.92
CA THR A 141 -4.50 2.25 -3.68
C THR A 141 -3.77 2.81 -4.89
N PHE A 142 -2.52 2.38 -5.08
CA PHE A 142 -1.67 2.74 -6.21
C PHE A 142 -1.31 1.48 -6.97
N ARG A 143 -1.75 1.36 -8.23
CA ARG A 143 -1.52 0.12 -8.99
C ARG A 143 -1.37 0.34 -10.48
N TRP A 144 -0.62 -0.56 -11.12
CA TRP A 144 -0.48 -0.60 -12.58
C TRP A 144 0.06 0.70 -13.19
N ASN A 145 0.80 1.46 -12.41
CA ASN A 145 1.47 2.66 -12.88
C ASN A 145 2.79 2.28 -13.57
N SER A 146 3.27 3.16 -14.44
CA SER A 146 4.45 2.91 -15.28
C SER A 146 5.77 3.31 -14.60
N ASP A 147 5.73 3.67 -13.35
CA ASP A 147 6.81 3.90 -12.40
C ASP A 147 6.23 3.65 -11.00
N SER A 148 6.83 4.13 -9.93
CA SER A 148 6.41 3.88 -8.55
C SER A 148 4.95 4.25 -8.28
N GLY A 149 4.29 3.49 -7.39
CA GLY A 149 2.91 3.77 -7.01
C GLY A 149 2.75 5.14 -6.37
N LEU A 150 3.56 5.44 -5.35
CA LEU A 150 3.64 6.77 -4.74
C LEU A 150 5.10 7.17 -4.56
N GLN A 151 5.47 8.37 -5.04
CA GLN A 151 6.80 8.93 -4.84
C GLN A 151 6.76 10.23 -4.03
N MET A 152 7.43 10.27 -2.88
CA MET A 152 7.81 11.49 -2.17
C MET A 152 9.07 12.06 -2.82
N LYS A 153 8.99 13.25 -3.44
CA LYS A 153 10.13 13.83 -4.16
C LYS A 153 10.83 14.95 -3.38
N THR A 154 10.07 15.88 -2.81
CA THR A 154 10.61 16.99 -2.02
C THR A 154 9.84 17.28 -0.75
N GLY A 155 8.63 16.74 -0.63
CA GLY A 155 7.75 16.94 0.53
C GLY A 155 8.26 16.23 1.78
N SER A 156 8.04 16.84 2.94
CA SER A 156 8.39 16.28 4.24
C SER A 156 7.25 16.37 5.24
N ASN A 157 7.37 15.62 6.33
CA ASN A 157 6.33 15.56 7.37
C ASN A 157 4.97 15.07 6.83
N ASN A 158 5.01 14.24 5.79
CA ASN A 158 3.83 13.59 5.25
C ASN A 158 3.59 12.26 5.98
N THR A 159 2.32 11.91 6.11
CA THR A 159 1.90 10.60 6.62
C THR A 159 1.16 9.85 5.52
N VAL A 160 1.61 8.63 5.22
CA VAL A 160 0.93 7.66 4.36
C VAL A 160 0.40 6.56 5.27
N ARG A 161 -0.92 6.39 5.32
CA ARG A 161 -1.56 5.46 6.24
C ARG A 161 -2.55 4.54 5.54
N ASN A 162 -2.50 3.25 5.88
CA ASN A 162 -3.46 2.27 5.36
C ASN A 162 -3.54 2.23 3.84
N CYS A 163 -2.41 2.45 3.15
CA CYS A 163 -2.36 2.46 1.69
C CYS A 163 -1.80 1.13 1.16
N ASP A 164 -2.25 0.76 -0.05
CA ASP A 164 -1.76 -0.39 -0.80
C ASP A 164 -1.08 0.09 -2.09
N SER A 165 0.11 -0.46 -2.40
CA SER A 165 0.82 -0.15 -3.65
C SER A 165 1.30 -1.45 -4.30
N TYR A 166 0.79 -1.78 -5.50
CA TYR A 166 1.08 -3.07 -6.10
C TYR A 166 1.00 -3.10 -7.62
N GLU A 167 1.72 -4.08 -8.19
CA GLU A 167 1.76 -4.33 -9.63
C GLU A 167 2.13 -3.08 -10.44
N ASN A 168 3.01 -2.21 -9.90
CA ASN A 168 3.59 -1.11 -10.64
C ASN A 168 4.79 -1.62 -11.44
N PHE A 169 4.92 -1.21 -12.72
CA PHE A 169 5.93 -1.73 -13.63
C PHE A 169 6.34 -0.72 -14.70
N ASP A 170 7.59 -0.32 -14.69
CA ASP A 170 8.21 0.57 -15.68
C ASP A 170 8.72 -0.20 -16.91
N TYR A 171 7.82 -0.72 -17.70
CA TYR A 171 8.04 -1.68 -18.80
C TYR A 171 8.77 -1.11 -20.02
N MET A 172 9.08 0.18 -20.09
CA MET A 172 9.79 0.80 -21.21
C MET A 172 11.15 1.42 -20.82
N THR A 173 11.59 1.30 -19.58
CA THR A 173 12.86 1.89 -19.13
C THR A 173 14.05 1.26 -19.85
N GLY A 174 15.04 2.09 -20.22
CA GLY A 174 16.24 1.64 -20.95
C GLY A 174 15.99 1.32 -22.43
N GLY A 175 14.75 1.27 -22.88
CA GLY A 175 14.40 1.02 -24.29
C GLY A 175 14.84 -0.37 -24.79
N THR A 176 15.29 -0.44 -26.04
CA THR A 176 15.66 -1.71 -26.71
C THR A 176 17.15 -2.03 -26.70
N THR A 177 17.99 -1.00 -26.53
CA THR A 177 19.46 -1.11 -26.64
C THR A 177 20.13 -1.42 -25.30
N SER A 178 19.54 -0.95 -24.19
CA SER A 178 20.01 -1.21 -22.83
C SER A 178 18.77 -1.38 -21.95
N PRO A 179 18.05 -2.48 -22.06
CA PRO A 179 16.79 -2.68 -21.35
C PRO A 179 17.02 -2.75 -19.84
N ASP A 180 16.30 -1.91 -19.11
CA ASP A 180 16.24 -1.88 -17.64
C ASP A 180 14.77 -1.93 -17.19
N TYR A 181 13.99 -2.73 -17.88
CA TYR A 181 12.56 -2.88 -17.61
C TYR A 181 12.33 -3.33 -16.17
N GLY A 182 11.59 -2.55 -15.41
CA GLY A 182 11.27 -2.85 -14.03
C GLY A 182 12.25 -2.28 -12.99
N GLY A 183 13.30 -1.57 -13.39
CA GLY A 183 14.34 -1.12 -12.48
C GLY A 183 14.01 0.15 -11.68
N ASN A 184 12.80 0.72 -11.81
CA ASN A 184 12.42 1.95 -11.11
C ASN A 184 11.03 1.90 -10.43
N ALA A 185 10.15 0.98 -10.79
CA ALA A 185 8.79 1.00 -10.28
C ALA A 185 8.68 0.36 -8.90
N ASP A 186 8.76 1.20 -7.89
CA ASP A 186 8.61 0.84 -6.48
C ASP A 186 7.14 0.86 -6.05
N GLY A 187 6.84 0.23 -4.91
CA GLY A 187 5.58 0.44 -4.23
C GLY A 187 5.48 1.88 -3.70
N PHE A 188 6.41 2.23 -2.83
CA PHE A 188 6.55 3.55 -2.20
C PHE A 188 8.00 4.02 -2.33
N ALA A 189 8.23 5.09 -3.09
CA ALA A 189 9.54 5.71 -3.24
C ALA A 189 9.62 6.97 -2.36
N ASP A 190 10.47 6.95 -1.33
CA ASP A 190 10.70 8.13 -0.49
C ASP A 190 12.08 8.74 -0.84
N LYS A 191 12.12 9.40 -2.00
CA LYS A 191 13.32 9.96 -2.62
C LYS A 191 13.42 11.48 -2.39
N GLN A 192 13.47 11.88 -1.13
CA GLN A 192 13.49 13.29 -0.73
C GLN A 192 14.91 13.85 -0.77
N TYR A 193 15.25 14.62 -1.79
CA TYR A 193 16.61 15.12 -2.02
C TYR A 193 16.93 16.48 -1.37
N THR A 194 15.94 17.25 -0.93
CA THR A 194 16.15 18.67 -0.59
C THR A 194 15.70 19.09 0.80
N ASN A 195 14.88 18.30 1.50
CA ASN A 195 14.33 18.61 2.80
C ASN A 195 14.66 17.55 3.84
N ALA A 196 15.20 17.95 4.97
CA ALA A 196 15.58 17.05 6.07
C ALA A 196 14.41 16.79 7.06
N GLY A 197 13.19 16.64 6.58
CA GLY A 197 12.02 16.30 7.41
C GLY A 197 11.80 14.79 7.53
N THR A 198 10.74 14.40 8.22
CA THR A 198 10.35 13.01 8.42
C THR A 198 9.10 12.69 7.60
N ASN A 199 9.13 11.62 6.80
CA ASN A 199 7.93 11.02 6.26
C ASN A 199 7.60 9.73 7.04
N THR A 200 6.31 9.46 7.24
CA THR A 200 5.85 8.34 8.06
C THR A 200 4.88 7.47 7.26
N TYR A 201 5.13 6.16 7.27
CA TYR A 201 4.26 5.15 6.67
C TYR A 201 3.71 4.27 7.77
N ILE A 202 2.37 4.11 7.82
CA ILE A 202 1.69 3.35 8.88
C ILE A 202 0.75 2.34 8.24
N ALA A 203 0.92 1.07 8.59
CA ALA A 203 0.03 -0.01 8.16
C ALA A 203 -0.18 -0.06 6.63
N CYS A 204 0.86 0.28 5.86
CA CYS A 204 0.87 0.20 4.40
C CYS A 204 1.33 -1.17 3.91
N ARG A 205 0.87 -1.57 2.70
CA ARG A 205 1.32 -2.80 2.05
C ARG A 205 1.87 -2.52 0.66
N ALA A 206 2.96 -3.23 0.28
CA ALA A 206 3.52 -3.15 -1.06
C ALA A 206 3.87 -4.55 -1.58
N TRP A 207 3.35 -4.93 -2.76
CA TRP A 207 3.60 -6.26 -3.33
C TRP A 207 3.58 -6.28 -4.85
N LEU A 208 4.30 -7.24 -5.43
CA LEU A 208 4.38 -7.44 -6.88
C LEU A 208 4.78 -6.17 -7.66
N ASN A 209 5.48 -5.23 -7.05
CA ASN A 209 6.11 -4.14 -7.77
C ASN A 209 7.36 -4.65 -8.48
N SER A 210 7.74 -4.04 -9.60
CA SER A 210 8.86 -4.54 -10.39
C SER A 210 10.22 -4.30 -9.75
N ASP A 211 10.38 -3.23 -9.00
CA ASP A 211 11.56 -2.97 -8.20
C ASP A 211 11.23 -3.13 -6.71
N ASP A 212 11.55 -2.20 -5.88
CA ASP A 212 11.45 -2.33 -4.43
C ASP A 212 10.02 -2.10 -3.89
N ALA A 213 9.72 -2.66 -2.73
CA ALA A 213 8.47 -2.30 -2.04
C ALA A 213 8.55 -0.88 -1.45
N TRP A 214 9.64 -0.57 -0.75
CA TRP A 214 10.04 0.78 -0.35
C TRP A 214 11.44 1.08 -0.84
N ASP A 215 11.61 2.22 -1.52
CA ASP A 215 12.91 2.71 -1.97
C ASP A 215 13.23 4.09 -1.39
N LEU A 216 14.28 4.16 -0.57
CA LEU A 216 14.82 5.37 0.03
C LEU A 216 16.14 5.81 -0.66
N PHE A 217 16.27 5.53 -1.96
CA PHE A 217 17.47 5.86 -2.73
C PHE A 217 17.75 7.37 -2.70
N GLU A 218 18.98 7.74 -2.33
CA GLU A 218 19.43 9.15 -2.22
C GLU A 218 18.64 10.01 -1.23
N LYS A 219 17.80 9.42 -0.39
CA LYS A 219 17.04 10.18 0.58
C LYS A 219 17.94 10.89 1.59
N ILE A 220 17.59 12.13 1.90
CA ILE A 220 18.05 12.87 3.10
C ILE A 220 16.88 13.01 4.08
N GLY A 221 17.19 13.23 5.36
CA GLY A 221 16.16 13.31 6.43
C GLY A 221 15.77 11.94 6.96
N ASN A 222 14.59 11.85 7.56
CA ASN A 222 14.18 10.67 8.31
C ASN A 222 12.98 9.98 7.65
N THR A 223 12.86 8.66 7.86
CA THR A 223 11.66 7.89 7.51
C THR A 223 11.28 6.99 8.67
N THR A 224 9.99 6.97 9.00
CA THR A 224 9.42 6.02 9.95
C THR A 224 8.47 5.09 9.21
N LEU A 225 8.65 3.78 9.40
CA LEU A 225 7.75 2.74 8.91
C LEU A 225 7.22 1.95 10.11
N ASP A 226 5.92 1.91 10.26
CA ASP A 226 5.25 1.24 11.37
C ASP A 226 4.21 0.26 10.84
N SER A 227 4.31 -1.00 11.24
CA SER A 227 3.35 -2.05 10.86
C SER A 227 3.17 -2.20 9.34
N CYS A 228 4.22 -1.92 8.56
CA CYS A 228 4.19 -2.02 7.11
C CYS A 228 4.57 -3.43 6.63
N TRP A 229 3.87 -3.92 5.59
CA TRP A 229 4.12 -5.24 5.03
C TRP A 229 4.57 -5.15 3.58
N CYS A 230 5.62 -5.88 3.21
CA CYS A 230 6.05 -6.02 1.83
C CYS A 230 6.22 -7.50 1.47
N PHE A 231 5.75 -7.88 0.28
CA PHE A 231 5.84 -9.27 -0.14
C PHE A 231 5.86 -9.45 -1.65
N ASP A 232 6.61 -10.46 -2.09
CA ASP A 232 6.69 -10.89 -3.48
C ASP A 232 7.05 -9.77 -4.48
N ASN A 233 7.85 -8.76 -4.09
CA ASN A 233 8.32 -7.73 -5.01
C ASN A 233 9.47 -8.26 -5.89
N GLY A 234 9.59 -7.70 -7.10
CA GLY A 234 10.58 -8.06 -8.11
C GLY A 234 10.31 -9.39 -8.82
N PRO A 235 9.07 -9.77 -9.19
CA PRO A 235 8.85 -11.02 -9.91
C PRO A 235 9.70 -11.06 -11.19
N ALA A 236 10.28 -12.23 -11.48
CA ALA A 236 11.25 -12.39 -12.59
C ALA A 236 10.69 -12.00 -13.96
N ASN A 237 9.38 -12.06 -14.14
CA ASN A 237 8.70 -11.69 -15.37
C ASN A 237 7.34 -11.07 -15.06
N TYR A 238 6.96 -10.09 -15.90
CA TYR A 238 5.63 -9.50 -15.93
C TYR A 238 4.85 -9.95 -17.15
N ASP A 239 3.63 -10.44 -16.93
CA ASP A 239 2.72 -10.73 -18.02
C ASP A 239 1.81 -9.53 -18.27
N MET A 240 2.08 -8.82 -19.36
CA MET A 240 1.36 -7.61 -19.75
C MET A 240 0.06 -7.89 -20.52
N THR A 241 -0.25 -9.15 -20.86
CA THR A 241 -1.37 -9.49 -21.75
C THR A 241 -2.71 -8.93 -21.26
N ASP A 242 -2.93 -8.99 -19.95
CA ASP A 242 -4.17 -8.53 -19.32
C ASP A 242 -3.98 -7.19 -18.57
N HIS A 243 -2.78 -6.60 -18.62
CA HIS A 243 -2.47 -5.34 -17.95
C HIS A 243 -3.21 -4.17 -18.61
N ILE A 244 -3.69 -3.24 -17.81
CA ILE A 244 -4.51 -2.12 -18.31
C ILE A 244 -3.76 -1.23 -19.31
N ARG A 245 -2.44 -1.10 -19.16
CA ARG A 245 -1.57 -0.32 -20.05
C ARG A 245 -1.35 -0.99 -21.39
N PHE A 246 -1.40 -2.32 -21.46
CA PHE A 246 -1.18 -3.05 -22.71
C PHE A 246 -2.17 -2.63 -23.82
N LYS A 247 -3.40 -2.31 -23.45
CA LYS A 247 -4.46 -1.95 -24.41
C LYS A 247 -4.35 -0.54 -24.97
N THR A 248 -3.56 0.32 -24.35
CA THR A 248 -3.44 1.75 -24.68
C THR A 248 -2.10 2.10 -25.27
N ASP A 249 -1.07 1.33 -24.98
CA ASP A 249 0.27 1.55 -25.49
C ASP A 249 0.49 0.83 -26.82
N SER A 250 1.55 1.22 -27.53
CA SER A 250 1.81 0.71 -28.87
C SER A 250 1.93 -0.83 -28.90
N ALA A 251 0.98 -1.49 -29.53
CA ALA A 251 1.01 -2.94 -29.75
C ALA A 251 2.30 -3.38 -30.47
N SER A 252 2.91 -2.53 -31.28
CA SER A 252 4.18 -2.79 -31.97
C SER A 252 5.34 -2.92 -30.98
N TRP A 253 5.35 -2.15 -29.90
CA TRP A 253 6.38 -2.25 -28.87
C TRP A 253 6.30 -3.57 -28.12
N PHE A 254 5.09 -4.01 -27.76
CA PHE A 254 4.86 -5.26 -27.04
C PHE A 254 5.05 -6.51 -27.91
N SER A 255 4.91 -6.39 -29.24
CA SER A 255 4.97 -7.56 -30.16
C SER A 255 6.24 -8.39 -30.00
N LYS A 256 7.37 -7.77 -29.69
CA LYS A 256 8.67 -8.42 -29.48
C LYS A 256 8.72 -9.32 -28.22
N PHE A 257 7.77 -9.17 -27.29
CA PHE A 257 7.70 -9.95 -26.05
C PHE A 257 6.66 -11.07 -26.10
N LYS A 258 6.03 -11.27 -27.27
CA LYS A 258 5.04 -12.34 -27.44
C LYS A 258 5.71 -13.71 -27.41
N ASN A 259 5.31 -14.54 -26.45
CA ASN A 259 5.80 -15.91 -26.34
C ASN A 259 5.00 -16.90 -27.22
N ALA A 260 5.42 -18.18 -27.25
CA ALA A 260 4.75 -19.22 -28.03
C ALA A 260 3.28 -19.46 -27.64
N ALA A 261 2.88 -19.14 -26.41
CA ALA A 261 1.51 -19.24 -25.95
C ALA A 261 0.67 -17.99 -26.29
N GLY A 262 1.24 -17.04 -27.02
CA GLY A 262 0.56 -15.80 -27.42
C GLY A 262 0.48 -14.73 -26.35
N ARG A 263 1.13 -14.91 -25.20
CA ARG A 263 1.15 -13.95 -24.08
C ARG A 263 2.34 -13.00 -24.23
N TYR A 264 2.20 -11.78 -23.72
CA TYR A 264 3.21 -10.72 -23.76
C TYR A 264 3.93 -10.64 -22.42
N VAL A 265 5.05 -11.36 -22.33
CA VAL A 265 5.80 -11.55 -21.09
C VAL A 265 7.12 -10.78 -21.17
N ILE A 266 7.29 -9.81 -20.28
CA ILE A 266 8.49 -8.97 -20.21
C ILE A 266 9.36 -9.44 -19.05
N LYS A 267 10.64 -9.67 -19.33
CA LYS A 267 11.62 -9.97 -18.29
C LYS A 267 11.79 -8.73 -17.40
N ASN A 268 11.71 -8.93 -16.09
CA ASN A 268 11.99 -7.91 -15.12
C ASN A 268 13.49 -7.84 -14.79
N TYR A 269 14.05 -6.64 -14.76
CA TYR A 269 15.43 -6.36 -14.36
C TYR A 269 15.50 -5.61 -13.02
N GLY A 270 14.37 -5.36 -12.38
CA GLY A 270 14.30 -4.72 -11.07
C GLY A 270 14.95 -5.53 -9.96
N ASN A 271 15.30 -4.88 -8.86
CA ASN A 271 16.00 -5.48 -7.74
C ASN A 271 15.08 -6.25 -6.80
N GLY A 272 13.83 -5.82 -6.63
CA GLY A 272 12.82 -6.51 -5.84
C GLY A 272 13.17 -6.68 -4.36
N ASN A 273 13.74 -5.66 -3.71
CA ASN A 273 13.88 -5.67 -2.27
C ASN A 273 12.54 -5.34 -1.57
N GLY A 274 12.42 -5.75 -0.32
CA GLY A 274 11.32 -5.32 0.53
C GLY A 274 11.49 -3.86 0.97
N PHE A 275 12.33 -3.63 1.96
CA PHE A 275 12.66 -2.30 2.48
C PHE A 275 14.10 -1.95 2.12
N LYS A 276 14.30 -1.15 1.09
CA LYS A 276 15.58 -0.60 0.68
C LYS A 276 15.79 0.75 1.38
N LEU A 277 16.67 0.77 2.38
CA LEU A 277 16.73 1.83 3.39
C LEU A 277 17.71 2.96 3.06
N GLY A 278 18.17 3.07 1.83
CA GLY A 278 19.08 4.13 1.41
C GLY A 278 19.59 3.95 -0.01
N GLY A 279 20.66 4.65 -0.32
CA GLY A 279 21.37 4.55 -1.61
C GLY A 279 22.39 5.66 -1.78
N ASN A 280 23.31 5.44 -2.68
CA ASN A 280 24.34 6.39 -3.14
C ASN A 280 25.09 7.10 -1.99
N TYR A 281 25.31 6.38 -0.87
CA TYR A 281 26.04 6.86 0.30
C TYR A 281 25.45 8.12 0.97
N THR A 282 24.19 8.45 0.74
CA THR A 282 23.49 9.49 1.49
C THR A 282 23.18 9.00 2.91
N ALA A 283 23.07 9.93 3.86
CA ALA A 283 22.72 9.61 5.24
C ALA A 283 21.23 9.87 5.47
N SER A 284 20.46 8.78 5.58
CA SER A 284 19.06 8.80 5.96
C SER A 284 18.88 8.03 7.27
N ASN A 285 18.18 8.61 8.25
CA ASN A 285 17.83 7.88 9.46
C ASN A 285 16.46 7.21 9.28
N THR A 286 16.43 5.91 9.51
CA THR A 286 15.23 5.11 9.35
C THR A 286 14.84 4.43 10.65
N LEU A 287 13.56 4.44 10.96
CA LEU A 287 12.99 3.68 12.07
C LEU A 287 11.91 2.75 11.52
N LEU A 288 12.15 1.45 11.62
CA LEU A 288 11.19 0.41 11.29
C LEU A 288 10.74 -0.28 12.57
N ARG A 289 9.44 -0.46 12.72
CA ARG A 289 8.86 -1.20 13.85
C ARG A 289 7.65 -2.00 13.40
N HIS A 290 7.54 -3.23 13.88
CA HIS A 290 6.47 -4.18 13.52
C HIS A 290 6.33 -4.41 11.99
N CYS A 291 7.44 -4.25 11.24
CA CYS A 291 7.44 -4.41 9.79
C CYS A 291 7.68 -5.87 9.39
N VAL A 292 7.04 -6.29 8.29
CA VAL A 292 7.11 -7.66 7.77
C VAL A 292 7.58 -7.65 6.32
N ALA A 293 8.65 -8.39 6.01
CA ALA A 293 9.16 -8.59 4.66
C ALA A 293 9.12 -10.07 4.27
N VAL A 294 8.40 -10.43 3.19
CA VAL A 294 8.10 -11.82 2.84
C VAL A 294 8.36 -12.10 1.37
N GLY A 295 9.21 -13.08 1.07
CA GLY A 295 9.35 -13.62 -0.28
C GLY A 295 9.79 -12.62 -1.35
N ASN A 296 10.37 -11.48 -0.97
CA ASN A 296 10.94 -10.54 -1.92
C ASN A 296 12.15 -11.19 -2.60
N ILE A 297 12.29 -10.99 -3.92
CA ILE A 297 13.24 -11.80 -4.71
C ILE A 297 14.71 -11.45 -4.43
N VAL A 298 14.98 -10.30 -3.81
CA VAL A 298 16.29 -9.94 -3.30
C VAL A 298 16.21 -9.87 -1.78
N LYS A 299 16.45 -8.74 -1.14
CA LYS A 299 16.54 -8.67 0.33
C LYS A 299 15.19 -8.27 0.95
N GLY A 300 14.93 -8.77 2.13
CA GLY A 300 13.78 -8.31 2.92
C GLY A 300 14.02 -6.88 3.46
N PHE A 301 15.13 -6.70 4.16
CA PHE A 301 15.60 -5.40 4.69
C PHE A 301 17.01 -5.14 4.17
N ASP A 302 17.20 -4.06 3.43
CA ASP A 302 18.46 -3.74 2.75
C ASP A 302 19.05 -2.39 3.19
N GLN A 303 20.31 -2.39 3.60
CA GLN A 303 21.08 -1.18 3.89
C GLN A 303 21.23 -0.29 2.64
N ASN A 304 21.49 -0.87 1.49
CA ASN A 304 21.76 -0.22 0.21
C ASN A 304 22.69 1.02 0.31
N ASN A 305 23.85 0.87 0.95
CA ASN A 305 24.85 1.92 1.15
C ASN A 305 24.36 3.17 1.93
N ASN A 306 23.35 3.03 2.78
CA ASN A 306 22.93 4.11 3.67
C ASN A 306 24.05 4.43 4.68
N ASN A 307 24.43 5.71 4.77
CA ASN A 307 25.41 6.22 5.73
C ASN A 307 24.80 6.65 7.07
N GLY A 308 23.48 6.71 7.17
CA GLY A 308 22.76 7.10 8.38
C GLY A 308 22.52 5.95 9.36
N THR A 309 21.61 6.16 10.29
CA THR A 309 21.20 5.19 11.29
C THR A 309 19.96 4.46 10.85
N MET A 310 20.01 3.14 10.79
CA MET A 310 18.91 2.25 10.51
C MET A 310 18.53 1.52 11.80
N THR A 311 17.34 1.81 12.31
CA THR A 311 16.82 1.22 13.54
C THR A 311 15.65 0.28 13.20
N LEU A 312 15.77 -0.98 13.58
CA LEU A 312 14.73 -2.01 13.37
C LEU A 312 14.34 -2.61 14.72
N TYR A 313 13.08 -2.46 15.08
CA TYR A 313 12.51 -3.05 16.28
C TYR A 313 11.33 -3.94 15.93
N ASN A 314 11.30 -5.14 16.47
CA ASN A 314 10.19 -6.06 16.27
C ASN A 314 9.82 -6.23 14.78
N CYS A 315 10.80 -6.55 13.93
CA CYS A 315 10.60 -6.79 12.51
C CYS A 315 10.75 -8.29 12.18
N THR A 316 10.00 -8.78 11.17
CA THR A 316 10.10 -10.17 10.71
C THR A 316 10.46 -10.25 9.25
N GLY A 317 11.54 -10.99 8.92
CA GLY A 317 11.86 -11.44 7.58
C GLY A 317 11.44 -12.91 7.39
N TYR A 318 10.83 -13.23 6.24
CA TYR A 318 10.43 -14.59 5.90
C TYR A 318 10.65 -14.87 4.42
N MET A 319 11.50 -15.87 4.12
CA MET A 319 11.76 -16.35 2.76
C MET A 319 12.27 -15.28 1.77
N ASN A 320 12.96 -14.26 2.22
CA ASN A 320 13.68 -13.32 1.34
C ASN A 320 15.11 -13.84 1.05
N LYS A 321 15.87 -13.18 0.17
CA LYS A 321 17.20 -13.63 -0.27
C LYS A 321 18.29 -12.54 -0.10
N PRO A 322 18.81 -12.25 1.12
CA PRO A 322 18.40 -12.72 2.45
C PRO A 322 17.25 -11.92 3.08
N ASP A 323 16.82 -12.32 4.30
CA ASP A 323 15.87 -11.51 5.07
C ASP A 323 16.50 -10.17 5.49
N TYR A 324 17.75 -10.17 5.92
CA TYR A 324 18.50 -8.97 6.36
C TYR A 324 19.82 -8.83 5.60
N GLY A 325 19.99 -7.72 4.88
CA GLY A 325 21.13 -7.44 4.01
C GLY A 325 21.91 -6.18 4.40
N PHE A 326 22.48 -6.12 5.59
CA PHE A 326 23.31 -5.01 6.08
C PHE A 326 24.79 -5.37 5.90
N SER A 327 25.37 -5.06 4.75
CA SER A 327 26.69 -5.54 4.36
C SER A 327 27.74 -4.47 4.03
N ASN A 328 27.39 -3.18 4.12
CA ASN A 328 28.37 -2.12 3.89
C ASN A 328 29.17 -1.82 5.16
N THR A 329 30.34 -2.43 5.26
CA THR A 329 31.24 -2.33 6.43
C THR A 329 31.88 -0.95 6.59
N SER A 330 31.84 -0.11 5.57
CA SER A 330 32.47 1.21 5.58
C SER A 330 31.59 2.30 6.18
N ASN A 331 30.26 2.12 6.14
CA ASN A 331 29.30 3.16 6.46
C ASN A 331 28.05 2.64 7.20
N GLY A 332 27.33 3.57 7.82
CA GLY A 332 26.03 3.35 8.43
C GLY A 332 26.07 2.71 9.82
N THR A 333 25.04 2.96 10.58
CA THR A 333 24.80 2.37 11.89
C THR A 333 23.54 1.52 11.83
N LEU A 334 23.63 0.26 12.23
CA LEU A 334 22.51 -0.65 12.41
C LEU A 334 22.21 -0.82 13.89
N ILE A 335 20.96 -0.57 14.27
CA ILE A 335 20.42 -0.93 15.58
C ILE A 335 19.26 -1.89 15.32
N ILE A 336 19.38 -3.16 15.73
CA ILE A 336 18.34 -4.16 15.50
C ILE A 336 18.08 -4.98 16.76
N LYS A 337 16.82 -4.96 17.21
CA LYS A 337 16.37 -5.65 18.41
C LYS A 337 15.00 -6.30 18.21
N ASN A 338 14.77 -7.37 18.93
CA ASN A 338 13.50 -8.10 18.98
C ASN A 338 13.01 -8.57 17.60
N SER A 339 13.89 -8.77 16.65
CA SER A 339 13.52 -9.12 15.27
C SER A 339 13.64 -10.62 15.01
N ALA A 340 12.90 -11.13 14.04
CA ALA A 340 12.88 -12.54 13.67
C ALA A 340 13.25 -12.75 12.20
N SER A 341 13.92 -13.88 11.91
CA SER A 341 14.20 -14.37 10.56
C SER A 341 13.78 -15.83 10.46
N LEU A 342 12.94 -16.16 9.47
CA LEU A 342 12.44 -17.50 9.24
C LEU A 342 12.62 -17.90 7.78
N GLY A 343 13.29 -19.04 7.54
CA GLY A 343 13.37 -19.62 6.19
C GLY A 343 14.07 -18.73 5.15
N THR A 344 15.03 -17.89 5.57
CA THR A 344 15.82 -17.05 4.68
C THR A 344 16.49 -17.88 3.57
N LEU A 345 16.42 -17.41 2.33
CA LEU A 345 16.97 -18.12 1.16
C LEU A 345 18.44 -17.84 0.89
N ALA A 346 19.06 -16.93 1.66
CA ALA A 346 20.49 -16.66 1.67
C ALA A 346 20.94 -16.19 3.06
N THR A 347 22.22 -16.22 3.32
CA THR A 347 22.78 -15.83 4.62
C THR A 347 22.50 -14.38 4.97
N ASN A 348 21.85 -14.13 6.09
CA ASN A 348 21.68 -12.80 6.67
C ASN A 348 23.03 -12.13 6.94
N ARG A 349 23.11 -10.83 6.75
CA ARG A 349 24.32 -10.03 6.95
C ARG A 349 24.04 -8.87 7.88
N PHE A 350 24.83 -8.78 8.96
CA PHE A 350 24.74 -7.73 9.99
C PHE A 350 26.11 -7.09 10.17
N SER A 351 26.68 -6.55 9.10
CA SER A 351 28.07 -6.04 9.05
C SER A 351 28.13 -4.58 8.57
N ALA A 352 27.13 -3.75 8.88
CA ALA A 352 27.27 -2.30 8.77
C ALA A 352 28.46 -1.82 9.62
N LYS A 353 28.98 -0.63 9.35
CA LYS A 353 30.16 -0.09 10.07
C LYS A 353 30.01 -0.12 11.58
N THR A 354 28.83 0.21 12.07
CA THR A 354 28.49 0.09 13.51
C THR A 354 27.25 -0.76 13.63
N VAL A 355 27.27 -1.78 14.49
CA VAL A 355 26.16 -2.69 14.72
C VAL A 355 25.88 -2.82 16.21
N THR A 356 24.64 -2.56 16.58
CA THR A 356 24.10 -2.88 17.90
C THR A 356 22.93 -3.84 17.71
N GLN A 357 23.05 -5.08 18.17
CA GLN A 357 22.01 -6.08 18.05
C GLN A 357 21.84 -6.87 19.33
N SER A 358 20.59 -7.13 19.70
CA SER A 358 20.26 -7.98 20.85
C SER A 358 18.84 -8.51 20.75
N ASN A 359 18.60 -9.64 21.42
CA ASN A 359 17.25 -10.21 21.55
C ASN A 359 16.58 -10.45 20.18
N ASN A 360 17.32 -10.86 19.17
CA ASN A 360 16.77 -11.28 17.89
C ASN A 360 16.73 -12.82 17.84
N SER A 361 15.92 -13.40 16.96
CA SER A 361 15.79 -14.87 16.88
C SER A 361 17.14 -15.57 16.65
N TRP A 362 18.08 -14.94 15.95
CA TRP A 362 19.43 -15.46 15.72
C TRP A 362 20.44 -15.18 16.86
N ASN A 363 20.07 -14.39 17.86
CA ASN A 363 20.89 -14.13 19.07
C ASN A 363 20.42 -14.93 20.29
N SER A 364 19.29 -15.62 20.20
CA SER A 364 18.55 -16.12 21.37
C SER A 364 18.91 -17.57 21.77
N GLY A 365 19.79 -18.22 21.02
CA GLY A 365 20.24 -19.59 21.30
C GLY A 365 19.24 -20.69 20.92
N PHE A 366 18.16 -20.34 20.21
CA PHE A 366 17.21 -21.27 19.59
C PHE A 366 17.03 -20.97 18.10
N ALA A 367 16.52 -21.93 17.34
CA ALA A 367 16.21 -21.73 15.92
C ALA A 367 14.73 -21.34 15.79
N CYS A 368 14.46 -20.17 15.20
CA CYS A 368 13.11 -19.79 14.79
C CYS A 368 12.60 -20.78 13.73
N ALA A 369 11.48 -21.40 13.95
CA ALA A 369 10.91 -22.45 13.10
C ALA A 369 9.44 -22.16 12.76
N THR A 370 8.93 -22.83 11.72
CA THR A 370 7.51 -22.71 11.34
C THR A 370 6.56 -23.14 12.47
N SER A 371 7.02 -24.02 13.34
CA SER A 371 6.29 -24.46 14.54
C SER A 371 6.14 -23.38 15.62
N ASP A 372 6.82 -22.26 15.53
CA ASP A 372 6.63 -21.11 16.43
C ASP A 372 5.40 -20.27 16.07
N PHE A 373 4.79 -20.51 14.91
CA PHE A 373 3.72 -19.64 14.37
C PHE A 373 2.40 -20.40 14.18
N LEU A 374 1.30 -19.67 14.32
CA LEU A 374 -0.05 -20.16 14.03
C LEU A 374 -0.23 -20.50 12.54
N SER A 375 0.40 -19.73 11.66
CA SER A 375 0.36 -19.94 10.22
C SER A 375 1.59 -19.35 9.55
N VAL A 376 2.06 -20.01 8.48
CA VAL A 376 3.06 -19.49 7.54
C VAL A 376 2.48 -19.34 6.12
N ASP A 377 1.15 -19.32 6.01
CA ASP A 377 0.45 -19.10 4.75
C ASP A 377 0.43 -17.60 4.39
N LYS A 378 1.37 -17.18 3.55
CA LYS A 378 1.51 -15.80 3.08
C LYS A 378 0.33 -15.28 2.26
N GLN A 379 -0.58 -16.15 1.76
CA GLN A 379 -1.78 -15.70 1.05
C GLN A 379 -2.69 -14.84 1.93
N GLN A 380 -2.60 -14.97 3.24
CA GLN A 380 -3.32 -14.12 4.19
C GLN A 380 -2.94 -12.63 4.07
N LEU A 381 -1.74 -12.30 3.58
CA LEU A 381 -1.32 -10.92 3.35
C LEU A 381 -2.15 -10.21 2.25
N LEU A 382 -2.80 -10.99 1.39
CA LEU A 382 -3.69 -10.49 0.31
C LEU A 382 -5.14 -10.33 0.76
N LEU A 383 -5.49 -10.70 1.99
CA LEU A 383 -6.86 -10.51 2.48
C LEU A 383 -7.26 -9.04 2.42
N PRO A 384 -8.55 -8.74 2.16
CA PRO A 384 -9.06 -7.39 2.15
C PRO A 384 -8.78 -6.66 3.47
N ARG A 385 -8.53 -5.37 3.39
CA ARG A 385 -8.48 -4.52 4.57
C ARG A 385 -9.81 -4.56 5.32
N GLN A 386 -9.76 -4.32 6.62
CA GLN A 386 -10.96 -4.13 7.42
C GLN A 386 -11.76 -2.91 6.93
N ALA A 387 -13.04 -2.83 7.25
CA ALA A 387 -13.92 -1.73 6.81
C ALA A 387 -13.43 -0.33 7.21
N ASN A 388 -12.68 -0.23 8.32
CA ASN A 388 -12.06 1.01 8.77
C ASN A 388 -10.73 1.33 8.07
N GLY A 389 -10.30 0.51 7.10
CA GLY A 389 -9.05 0.65 6.36
C GLY A 389 -7.84 0.00 7.03
N ASN A 390 -7.94 -0.52 8.24
CA ASN A 390 -6.84 -1.20 8.91
C ASN A 390 -6.40 -2.46 8.17
N LEU A 391 -5.21 -2.95 8.47
CA LEU A 391 -4.71 -4.23 7.99
C LEU A 391 -5.69 -5.37 8.32
N PRO A 392 -5.76 -6.42 7.48
CA PRO A 392 -6.61 -7.56 7.78
C PRO A 392 -6.17 -8.26 9.07
N VAL A 393 -7.12 -8.87 9.76
CA VAL A 393 -6.83 -9.78 10.85
C VAL A 393 -6.33 -11.10 10.24
N ILE A 394 -5.14 -11.51 10.62
CA ILE A 394 -4.44 -12.68 10.09
C ILE A 394 -3.87 -13.53 11.23
N THR A 395 -3.54 -14.77 10.93
CA THR A 395 -2.74 -15.66 11.81
C THR A 395 -1.33 -15.88 11.28
N PHE A 396 -1.04 -15.39 10.07
CA PHE A 396 0.26 -15.49 9.44
C PHE A 396 1.33 -14.80 10.28
N LEU A 397 2.40 -15.54 10.62
CA LEU A 397 3.52 -15.14 11.48
C LEU A 397 3.10 -14.63 12.88
N HIS A 398 1.86 -14.85 13.32
CA HIS A 398 1.51 -14.71 14.72
C HIS A 398 2.00 -15.92 15.50
N GLN A 399 2.55 -15.69 16.67
CA GLN A 399 3.11 -16.75 17.51
C GLN A 399 2.01 -17.65 18.09
N GLN A 400 2.28 -18.94 18.16
CA GLN A 400 1.44 -19.86 18.94
C GLN A 400 1.92 -19.93 20.40
N SER A 401 1.08 -20.43 21.30
CA SER A 401 1.33 -20.43 22.74
C SER A 401 2.60 -21.19 23.19
N SER A 402 3.11 -22.11 22.37
CA SER A 402 4.34 -22.86 22.65
C SER A 402 5.59 -22.23 22.00
N SER A 403 5.47 -21.06 21.38
CA SER A 403 6.60 -20.41 20.72
C SER A 403 7.70 -20.04 21.71
N GLN A 404 8.93 -20.35 21.32
CA GLN A 404 10.11 -19.97 22.09
C GLN A 404 10.43 -18.47 22.03
N MET A 405 9.73 -17.72 21.17
CA MET A 405 9.97 -16.28 20.94
C MET A 405 9.17 -15.39 21.89
N ILE A 406 8.17 -15.96 22.60
CA ILE A 406 7.34 -15.20 23.53
C ILE A 406 8.18 -14.72 24.72
N ASP A 407 8.02 -13.43 25.08
CA ASP A 407 8.72 -12.78 26.21
C ASP A 407 10.27 -12.86 26.13
N LYS A 408 10.85 -12.89 24.92
CA LYS A 408 12.32 -12.97 24.73
C LYS A 408 12.95 -11.66 24.29
N GLY A 409 12.16 -10.65 24.04
CA GLY A 409 12.62 -9.32 23.67
C GLY A 409 13.13 -8.49 24.84
N VAL A 410 13.58 -7.30 24.52
CA VAL A 410 13.96 -6.25 25.48
C VAL A 410 13.09 -5.03 25.25
N ASP A 411 12.67 -4.36 26.31
CA ASP A 411 11.87 -3.15 26.18
C ASP A 411 12.63 -2.08 25.36
N VAL A 412 12.02 -1.65 24.29
CA VAL A 412 12.50 -0.60 23.38
C VAL A 412 11.54 0.60 23.33
N GLY A 413 10.63 0.70 24.30
CA GLY A 413 9.64 1.77 24.40
C GLY A 413 8.40 1.55 23.51
N LEU A 414 8.20 0.34 22.97
CA LEU A 414 6.99 -0.08 22.25
C LEU A 414 6.02 -0.77 23.22
N LYS A 415 4.73 -0.76 22.90
CA LYS A 415 3.75 -1.53 23.66
C LYS A 415 3.95 -3.00 23.41
N PHE A 416 3.85 -3.81 24.45
CA PHE A 416 3.89 -5.26 24.36
C PHE A 416 2.88 -5.90 25.33
N ALA A 417 2.62 -7.19 25.14
CA ALA A 417 1.85 -8.04 26.03
C ALA A 417 2.81 -8.98 26.79
N GLY A 418 2.37 -9.54 27.93
CA GLY A 418 3.21 -10.45 28.70
C GLY A 418 4.21 -9.77 29.63
N THR A 419 5.35 -10.42 29.87
CA THR A 419 6.40 -9.99 30.82
C THR A 419 7.54 -9.22 30.13
N ALA A 420 7.71 -9.41 28.82
CA ALA A 420 8.67 -8.71 27.97
C ALA A 420 8.12 -8.71 26.52
N PRO A 421 8.67 -7.85 25.62
CA PRO A 421 8.31 -7.91 24.20
C PRO A 421 8.62 -9.29 23.60
N ASP A 422 7.86 -9.68 22.61
CA ASP A 422 8.13 -10.86 21.80
C ASP A 422 9.17 -10.59 20.71
N LEU A 423 9.70 -11.65 20.09
CA LEU A 423 10.54 -11.51 18.92
C LEU A 423 9.69 -11.56 17.65
N GLY A 424 9.93 -10.60 16.75
CA GLY A 424 9.19 -10.48 15.49
C GLY A 424 8.13 -9.38 15.51
N ALA A 425 7.36 -9.30 14.42
CA ALA A 425 6.47 -8.18 14.15
C ALA A 425 5.14 -8.22 14.93
N PHE A 426 4.78 -9.35 15.47
CA PHE A 426 3.50 -9.57 16.16
C PHE A 426 3.72 -10.06 17.58
N GLU A 427 3.05 -9.42 18.52
CA GLU A 427 3.00 -9.85 19.92
C GLU A 427 2.02 -11.02 20.09
N TYR A 428 2.43 -12.00 20.90
CA TYR A 428 1.51 -13.04 21.37
C TYR A 428 0.52 -12.43 22.36
N ASN A 429 -0.74 -12.51 22.04
CA ASN A 429 -1.79 -12.12 22.95
C ASN A 429 -2.70 -13.34 23.23
N PRO A 430 -2.67 -13.93 24.41
CA PRO A 430 -3.52 -15.08 24.72
C PRO A 430 -5.02 -14.77 24.61
N LEU A 431 -5.41 -13.50 24.69
CA LEU A 431 -6.79 -13.07 24.47
C LEU A 431 -7.12 -12.85 22.98
N SER A 432 -6.09 -12.76 22.12
CA SER A 432 -6.21 -12.71 20.66
C SER A 432 -5.95 -14.09 20.02
N SER A 433 -5.59 -15.12 20.79
CA SER A 433 -5.85 -16.46 20.33
C SER A 433 -7.32 -16.39 19.91
N VAL A 434 -7.55 -16.58 18.62
CA VAL A 434 -8.88 -16.84 18.11
C VAL A 434 -9.32 -18.09 18.88
N ASP A 435 -9.83 -17.89 20.09
CA ASP A 435 -10.66 -18.89 20.73
C ASP A 435 -11.60 -19.27 19.62
N ASN A 436 -11.54 -20.52 19.21
CA ASN A 436 -12.36 -21.13 18.19
C ASN A 436 -13.56 -20.24 17.95
N VAL A 437 -13.51 -19.41 16.89
CA VAL A 437 -14.63 -18.53 16.55
C VAL A 437 -15.81 -19.45 16.66
N ASP A 438 -16.60 -19.22 17.72
CA ASP A 438 -17.70 -20.10 18.06
C ASP A 438 -18.41 -20.33 16.74
N SER A 439 -18.41 -21.56 16.24
CA SER A 439 -18.86 -21.89 14.88
C SER A 439 -20.32 -21.48 14.66
N LYS A 440 -20.94 -20.97 15.72
CA LYS A 440 -22.29 -20.41 15.74
C LYS A 440 -22.38 -18.91 15.37
N ASN A 441 -21.26 -18.16 15.36
CA ASN A 441 -21.24 -16.71 15.05
C ASN A 441 -20.22 -16.30 13.98
N SER A 442 -19.52 -17.23 13.32
CA SER A 442 -18.65 -16.90 12.19
C SER A 442 -19.51 -16.47 11.01
N LYS A 443 -19.28 -15.25 10.50
CA LYS A 443 -19.87 -14.83 9.23
C LYS A 443 -19.51 -15.84 8.15
N PRO A 444 -20.48 -16.26 7.30
CA PRO A 444 -20.19 -17.17 6.20
C PRO A 444 -19.03 -16.63 5.35
N PHE A 445 -18.14 -17.50 4.93
CA PHE A 445 -16.94 -17.16 4.21
C PHE A 445 -16.89 -17.88 2.86
N VAL A 446 -16.48 -17.18 1.82
CA VAL A 446 -16.28 -17.74 0.47
C VAL A 446 -14.81 -17.68 0.11
N ARG A 447 -14.25 -18.81 -0.31
CA ARG A 447 -12.87 -18.93 -0.82
C ARG A 447 -12.87 -19.33 -2.28
N VAL A 448 -11.98 -18.71 -3.07
CA VAL A 448 -11.70 -19.12 -4.45
C VAL A 448 -10.58 -20.17 -4.41
N LEU A 449 -10.84 -21.36 -4.90
CA LEU A 449 -9.85 -22.43 -5.00
C LEU A 449 -9.14 -22.42 -6.36
N ASN A 450 -7.90 -22.92 -6.40
CA ASN A 450 -7.00 -22.91 -7.56
C ASN A 450 -7.53 -23.59 -8.84
N ASN A 451 -8.60 -24.38 -8.75
CA ASN A 451 -9.20 -25.14 -9.86
C ASN A 451 -10.53 -24.57 -10.34
N ARG A 452 -10.76 -23.26 -10.18
CA ARG A 452 -12.01 -22.58 -10.55
C ARG A 452 -13.23 -23.10 -9.79
N ASN A 453 -13.10 -23.30 -8.49
CA ASN A 453 -14.22 -23.58 -7.58
C ASN A 453 -14.30 -22.51 -6.51
N LEU A 454 -15.53 -22.22 -6.07
CA LEU A 454 -15.80 -21.45 -4.86
C LEU A 454 -16.10 -22.43 -3.74
N ALA A 455 -15.39 -22.32 -2.62
CA ALA A 455 -15.63 -23.11 -1.41
C ALA A 455 -16.32 -22.25 -0.36
N PHE A 456 -17.29 -22.85 0.34
CA PHE A 456 -18.11 -22.18 1.33
C PHE A 456 -17.98 -22.88 2.68
N ASP A 457 -17.60 -22.11 3.69
CA ASP A 457 -17.47 -22.57 5.08
C ASP A 457 -18.73 -22.19 5.86
N ILE A 458 -19.88 -22.73 5.46
CA ILE A 458 -21.17 -22.53 6.12
C ILE A 458 -21.85 -23.88 6.33
N ASN A 459 -22.59 -24.00 7.43
CA ASN A 459 -23.32 -25.23 7.76
C ASN A 459 -24.63 -25.36 6.97
N ASP A 460 -25.29 -24.24 6.69
CA ASP A 460 -26.50 -24.16 5.86
C ASP A 460 -26.72 -22.72 5.38
N GLY A 461 -27.48 -22.55 4.32
CA GLY A 461 -27.83 -21.23 3.78
C GLY A 461 -28.01 -21.24 2.29
N ILE A 462 -28.37 -20.08 1.75
CA ILE A 462 -28.55 -19.86 0.30
C ILE A 462 -27.43 -18.98 -0.22
N VAL A 463 -26.72 -19.47 -1.24
CA VAL A 463 -25.74 -18.69 -2.00
C VAL A 463 -26.39 -18.16 -3.26
N THR A 464 -26.34 -16.86 -3.48
CA THR A 464 -26.72 -16.22 -4.75
C THR A 464 -25.53 -15.49 -5.33
N ILE A 465 -25.20 -15.77 -6.57
CA ILE A 465 -24.03 -15.24 -7.27
C ILE A 465 -24.49 -14.32 -8.39
N TYR A 466 -23.94 -13.13 -8.41
CA TYR A 466 -24.23 -12.08 -9.39
C TYR A 466 -22.98 -11.78 -10.22
N ASN A 467 -23.16 -11.45 -11.50
CA ASN A 467 -22.12 -10.86 -12.30
C ASN A 467 -21.93 -9.36 -11.96
N ASN A 468 -20.99 -8.70 -12.63
CA ASN A 468 -20.69 -7.28 -12.44
C ASN A 468 -21.82 -6.32 -12.85
N THR A 469 -22.85 -6.81 -13.55
CA THR A 469 -24.05 -6.04 -13.92
C THR A 469 -25.23 -6.27 -12.97
N GLY A 470 -25.05 -7.10 -11.92
CA GLY A 470 -26.09 -7.43 -10.95
C GLY A 470 -27.03 -8.55 -11.40
N THR A 471 -26.77 -9.22 -12.53
CA THR A 471 -27.57 -10.36 -13.00
C THR A 471 -27.24 -11.60 -12.17
N VAL A 472 -28.26 -12.31 -11.70
CA VAL A 472 -28.09 -13.60 -10.99
C VAL A 472 -27.59 -14.65 -11.98
N LEU A 473 -26.44 -15.23 -11.70
CA LEU A 473 -25.88 -16.34 -12.49
C LEU A 473 -26.24 -17.70 -11.91
N GLN A 474 -26.28 -17.79 -10.59
CA GLN A 474 -26.57 -19.04 -9.91
C GLN A 474 -27.12 -18.77 -8.51
N THR A 475 -28.08 -19.59 -8.09
CA THR A 475 -28.51 -19.71 -6.70
C THR A 475 -28.42 -21.16 -6.28
N LYS A 476 -27.84 -21.44 -5.11
CA LYS A 476 -27.69 -22.81 -4.57
C LYS A 476 -27.98 -22.82 -3.08
N GLN A 477 -28.80 -23.80 -2.65
CA GLN A 477 -28.93 -24.15 -1.24
C GLN A 477 -27.68 -24.94 -0.83
N LEU A 478 -27.00 -24.52 0.23
CA LEU A 478 -25.88 -25.24 0.83
C LEU A 478 -26.40 -25.96 2.09
N ALA A 479 -25.97 -27.18 2.28
CA ALA A 479 -26.46 -28.06 3.37
C ALA A 479 -25.31 -28.79 4.09
N GLY A 480 -24.16 -28.14 4.25
CA GLY A 480 -23.01 -28.69 4.94
C GLY A 480 -21.71 -27.89 4.78
N LEU A 481 -20.70 -28.26 5.57
CA LEU A 481 -19.37 -27.66 5.49
C LEU A 481 -18.64 -28.08 4.21
N ASN A 482 -17.84 -27.18 3.64
CA ASN A 482 -16.97 -27.40 2.47
C ASN A 482 -17.70 -27.71 1.16
N GLU A 483 -18.94 -27.23 1.00
CA GLU A 483 -19.59 -27.30 -0.30
C GLU A 483 -18.88 -26.38 -1.33
N ASN A 484 -18.87 -26.87 -2.58
CA ASN A 484 -18.22 -26.16 -3.68
C ASN A 484 -19.20 -25.79 -4.80
N ILE A 485 -18.94 -24.65 -5.44
CA ILE A 485 -19.60 -24.24 -6.69
C ILE A 485 -18.50 -24.12 -7.75
N SER A 486 -18.68 -24.85 -8.86
CA SER A 486 -17.76 -24.75 -10.00
C SER A 486 -17.99 -23.44 -10.77
N THR A 487 -16.92 -22.73 -11.02
CA THR A 487 -16.90 -21.53 -11.87
C THR A 487 -16.35 -21.86 -13.29
N LYS A 488 -16.31 -23.14 -13.64
CA LYS A 488 -15.86 -23.56 -14.98
C LYS A 488 -16.79 -22.99 -16.04
N GLY A 489 -16.21 -22.29 -17.01
CA GLY A 489 -16.94 -21.63 -18.09
C GLY A 489 -17.40 -20.19 -17.75
N TRP A 490 -17.14 -19.71 -16.55
CA TRP A 490 -17.40 -18.29 -16.22
C TRP A 490 -16.33 -17.40 -16.81
N ILE A 491 -16.73 -16.21 -17.24
CA ILE A 491 -15.80 -15.21 -17.81
C ILE A 491 -14.94 -14.64 -16.66
N PRO A 492 -13.61 -14.46 -16.83
CA PRO A 492 -12.80 -13.75 -15.86
C PRO A 492 -13.39 -12.37 -15.56
N GLY A 493 -13.49 -12.02 -14.29
CA GLY A 493 -14.08 -10.74 -13.88
C GLY A 493 -14.56 -10.70 -12.44
N LEU A 494 -15.22 -9.59 -12.09
CA LEU A 494 -15.80 -9.35 -10.77
C LEU A 494 -17.16 -10.05 -10.64
N TYR A 495 -17.32 -10.76 -9.52
CA TYR A 495 -18.58 -11.39 -9.11
C TYR A 495 -18.92 -10.95 -7.68
N ILE A 496 -20.22 -10.85 -7.42
CA ILE A 496 -20.76 -10.57 -6.09
C ILE A 496 -21.46 -11.82 -5.60
N ILE A 497 -21.09 -12.28 -4.41
CA ILE A 497 -21.69 -13.45 -3.78
C ILE A 497 -22.44 -12.99 -2.55
N ARG A 498 -23.74 -13.28 -2.51
CA ARG A 498 -24.60 -13.11 -1.35
C ARG A 498 -24.78 -14.46 -0.67
N LEU A 499 -24.50 -14.49 0.61
CA LEU A 499 -24.74 -15.63 1.49
C LEU A 499 -25.86 -15.24 2.45
N SER A 500 -26.98 -15.95 2.40
CA SER A 500 -28.09 -15.79 3.31
C SER A 500 -28.16 -17.03 4.20
N THR A 501 -27.96 -16.87 5.51
CA THR A 501 -28.07 -17.96 6.48
C THR A 501 -29.48 -18.08 7.02
N ASN A 502 -29.87 -19.27 7.51
CA ASN A 502 -31.17 -19.49 8.14
C ASN A 502 -31.36 -18.68 9.44
N SER A 503 -30.26 -18.13 9.99
CA SER A 503 -30.30 -17.20 11.14
C SER A 503 -30.62 -15.76 10.76
N GLY A 504 -30.89 -15.48 9.47
CA GLY A 504 -31.27 -14.15 8.97
C GLY A 504 -30.10 -13.19 8.72
N ASN A 505 -28.86 -13.66 8.78
CA ASN A 505 -27.70 -12.85 8.47
C ASN A 505 -27.35 -12.95 6.97
N ASP A 506 -27.34 -11.82 6.29
CA ASP A 506 -26.85 -11.69 4.92
C ASP A 506 -25.41 -11.17 4.91
N VAL A 507 -24.53 -11.86 4.19
CA VAL A 507 -23.17 -11.40 3.95
C VAL A 507 -22.94 -11.29 2.45
N MET A 508 -22.39 -10.18 1.98
CA MET A 508 -21.97 -10.01 0.60
C MET A 508 -20.45 -9.99 0.51
N GLN A 509 -19.91 -10.76 -0.41
CA GLN A 509 -18.48 -10.79 -0.70
C GLN A 509 -18.26 -10.59 -2.21
N LYS A 510 -17.28 -9.74 -2.54
CA LYS A 510 -16.79 -9.59 -3.92
C LYS A 510 -15.66 -10.56 -4.16
N ILE A 511 -15.67 -11.26 -5.28
CA ILE A 511 -14.57 -12.11 -5.74
C ILE A 511 -14.16 -11.70 -7.15
N ILE A 512 -12.90 -11.92 -7.48
CA ILE A 512 -12.38 -11.76 -8.84
C ILE A 512 -11.94 -13.15 -9.32
N LEU A 513 -12.57 -13.63 -10.38
CA LEU A 513 -12.10 -14.81 -11.10
C LEU A 513 -11.09 -14.38 -12.16
N ARG A 514 -9.96 -15.05 -12.19
CA ARG A 514 -8.85 -14.82 -13.14
C ARG A 514 -8.81 -15.88 -14.22
#